data_95bda881e36d82a35a73a87c16b2712e
#
_entry.id   95bda881e36d82a35a73a87c16b2712e
#
_cell.length_a   1.000
_cell.length_b   1.000
_cell.length_c   1.000
_cell.angle_alpha   90.00
_cell.angle_beta   90.00
_cell.angle_gamma   90.00
#
_symmetry.space_group_name_H-M   'P 1'
#
loop_
_entity.id
_entity.type
_entity.pdbx_description
1 polymer ?
#
loop_
_entity_poly.entity_id
_entity_poly.type
_entity_poly.pdbx_seq_one_letter_code
_entity_poly.pdbx_strand_id
1 'polypeptide(L)'
;MHFENSSYLMLFVSEVVVDSTFNKIPKGLLSPACVLQYNRIVLTRIVPPRDFYYYHEYLAGNPPLEVTEEDFRWRIVGGKRITIQEAPYQVLYGKYCGGTLIAPGWVLTAAHCKTKAGYVYAGSTSRSAAKEYPICAHFIHPYWETSSGHSHDYDYQLLLLEKPIPVTSASRPIAIGSVDDIKNGNIVSVTGWGYLKFKANKMQDILRRVYMPIIDEENCEKMTDGSYDLTSRMFCAGYANGTKDSCQGDSGGPVVYQGKLLGLVSYGLECALPNHPGVYANVPEVRGWIRSVTALPL
;
A
#
# COMPACT_ATOMS: atom_id res chain seq x y z
N MET A 1 8.49 44.32 -27.78
CA MET A 1 7.04 44.12 -27.59
C MET A 1 6.86 43.14 -26.45
N HIS A 2 6.20 43.64 -25.39
CA HIS A 2 6.18 43.05 -24.06
C HIS A 2 5.32 41.79 -23.96
N PHE A 3 5.79 40.87 -23.14
CA PHE A 3 5.06 39.68 -22.66
C PHE A 3 4.03 40.11 -21.63
N GLU A 4 2.77 40.11 -21.94
CA GLU A 4 1.64 40.06 -21.01
C GLU A 4 0.72 38.92 -21.46
N ASN A 5 0.93 37.74 -20.92
CA ASN A 5 -0.04 36.64 -21.08
C ASN A 5 0.09 35.55 -19.98
N SER A 6 0.39 35.98 -18.76
CA SER A 6 0.42 35.04 -17.60
C SER A 6 -0.92 34.96 -16.84
N SER A 7 -1.82 35.91 -17.07
CA SER A 7 -3.07 36.01 -16.30
C SER A 7 -4.27 35.26 -16.90
N TYR A 8 -4.22 34.92 -18.18
CA TYR A 8 -5.34 34.20 -18.84
C TYR A 8 -5.33 32.69 -18.63
N LEU A 9 -4.20 32.10 -18.24
CA LEU A 9 -4.13 30.66 -17.96
C LEU A 9 -4.72 30.28 -16.60
N MET A 10 -4.82 31.23 -15.65
CA MET A 10 -5.39 30.97 -14.32
C MET A 10 -6.94 30.99 -14.30
N LEU A 11 -7.60 31.63 -15.27
CA LEU A 11 -9.06 31.77 -15.28
C LEU A 11 -9.79 30.57 -15.91
N PHE A 12 -9.12 29.78 -16.76
CA PHE A 12 -9.74 28.58 -17.36
C PHE A 12 -9.70 27.33 -16.47
N VAL A 13 -8.95 27.32 -15.38
CA VAL A 13 -8.84 26.19 -14.45
C VAL A 13 -10.01 26.14 -13.47
N SER A 14 -10.83 27.16 -13.38
CA SER A 14 -11.95 27.25 -12.42
C SER A 14 -13.22 26.51 -12.84
N GLU A 15 -13.34 26.04 -14.08
CA GLU A 15 -14.56 25.39 -14.60
C GLU A 15 -14.37 23.94 -15.07
N VAL A 16 -13.21 23.34 -14.86
CA VAL A 16 -13.05 21.91 -15.15
C VAL A 16 -13.75 21.13 -14.05
N VAL A 17 -14.71 20.33 -14.43
CA VAL A 17 -15.51 19.39 -13.62
C VAL A 17 -14.65 18.76 -12.54
N VAL A 18 -14.73 19.30 -11.33
CA VAL A 18 -14.11 18.73 -10.13
C VAL A 18 -14.97 17.53 -9.75
N ASP A 19 -14.41 16.34 -9.96
CA ASP A 19 -15.01 15.08 -9.53
C ASP A 19 -15.46 15.22 -8.05
N SER A 20 -16.66 14.75 -7.74
CA SER A 20 -17.30 14.87 -6.43
C SER A 20 -16.45 14.36 -5.26
N THR A 21 -15.47 13.50 -5.53
CA THR A 21 -14.50 12.97 -4.58
C THR A 21 -13.55 14.05 -4.04
N PHE A 22 -13.20 15.06 -4.85
CA PHE A 22 -12.27 16.15 -4.50
C PHE A 22 -12.93 17.37 -3.87
N ASN A 23 -14.24 17.54 -4.03
CA ASN A 23 -14.99 18.65 -3.40
C ASN A 23 -15.06 18.56 -1.86
N LYS A 24 -14.62 17.45 -1.26
CA LYS A 24 -14.61 17.27 0.20
C LYS A 24 -13.34 17.80 0.88
N ILE A 25 -12.32 18.25 0.13
CA ILE A 25 -11.13 18.86 0.73
C ILE A 25 -11.39 20.37 0.90
N PRO A 26 -11.40 20.90 2.13
CA PRO A 26 -11.57 22.34 2.36
C PRO A 26 -10.41 23.10 1.70
N LYS A 27 -10.70 23.89 0.66
CA LYS A 27 -9.69 24.63 -0.14
C LYS A 27 -8.79 25.59 0.65
N GLY A 28 -9.11 25.88 1.91
CA GLY A 28 -8.36 26.80 2.79
C GLY A 28 -7.29 26.13 3.68
N LEU A 29 -7.17 24.79 3.68
CA LEU A 29 -6.31 24.04 4.60
C LEU A 29 -5.09 23.37 3.94
N LEU A 30 -4.96 23.44 2.61
CA LEU A 30 -3.83 22.82 1.90
C LEU A 30 -2.63 23.78 1.86
N SER A 31 -1.43 23.28 2.11
CA SER A 31 -0.21 24.03 1.86
C SER A 31 -0.05 24.38 0.37
N PRO A 32 0.67 25.45 0.01
CA PRO A 32 0.92 25.78 -1.41
C PRO A 32 1.53 24.61 -2.21
N ALA A 33 2.38 23.79 -1.57
CA ALA A 33 2.97 22.62 -2.19
C ALA A 33 1.90 21.54 -2.47
N CYS A 34 0.94 21.35 -1.59
CA CYS A 34 -0.20 20.44 -1.79
C CYS A 34 -1.12 20.90 -2.92
N VAL A 35 -1.36 22.19 -3.05
CA VAL A 35 -2.12 22.77 -4.17
C VAL A 35 -1.42 22.53 -5.51
N LEU A 36 -0.10 22.66 -5.55
CA LEU A 36 0.70 22.39 -6.75
C LEU A 36 0.64 20.90 -7.14
N GLN A 37 0.76 19.97 -6.20
CA GLN A 37 0.64 18.54 -6.45
C GLN A 37 -0.77 18.18 -6.97
N TYR A 38 -1.79 18.74 -6.35
CA TYR A 38 -3.18 18.58 -6.79
C TYR A 38 -3.39 19.05 -8.22
N ASN A 39 -2.93 20.26 -8.57
CA ASN A 39 -3.05 20.80 -9.91
C ASN A 39 -2.29 19.97 -10.96
N ARG A 40 -1.14 19.39 -10.60
CA ARG A 40 -0.45 18.44 -11.47
C ARG A 40 -1.32 17.21 -11.79
N ILE A 41 -1.99 16.62 -10.82
CA ILE A 41 -2.87 15.46 -11.00
C ILE A 41 -4.05 15.83 -11.91
N VAL A 42 -4.67 16.99 -11.70
CA VAL A 42 -5.78 17.48 -12.53
C VAL A 42 -5.31 17.75 -13.97
N LEU A 43 -4.16 18.37 -14.14
CA LEU A 43 -3.60 18.65 -15.47
C LEU A 43 -3.18 17.37 -16.21
N THR A 44 -2.69 16.33 -15.53
CA THR A 44 -2.35 15.05 -16.15
C THR A 44 -3.57 14.29 -16.65
N ARG A 45 -4.76 14.57 -16.14
CA ARG A 45 -6.02 14.04 -16.70
C ARG A 45 -6.41 14.69 -18.04
N ILE A 46 -5.94 15.92 -18.29
CA ILE A 46 -6.28 16.70 -19.49
C ILE A 46 -5.22 16.52 -20.60
N VAL A 47 -3.96 16.40 -20.20
CA VAL A 47 -2.81 16.22 -21.12
C VAL A 47 -1.94 15.09 -20.55
N PRO A 48 -1.81 13.95 -21.23
CA PRO A 48 -0.90 12.90 -20.76
C PRO A 48 0.54 13.46 -20.73
N PRO A 49 1.21 13.44 -19.57
CA PRO A 49 2.55 14.02 -19.46
C PRO A 49 3.56 13.17 -20.23
N ARG A 50 4.63 13.84 -20.72
CA ARG A 50 5.84 13.15 -21.23
C ARG A 50 6.44 12.18 -20.19
N ASP A 51 6.15 12.38 -18.89
CA ASP A 51 6.57 11.55 -17.76
C ASP A 51 5.86 10.18 -17.71
N PHE A 52 4.88 9.92 -18.58
CA PHE A 52 4.20 8.63 -18.74
C PHE A 52 5.18 7.50 -19.11
N TYR A 53 6.21 7.82 -19.88
CA TYR A 53 7.28 6.88 -20.23
C TYR A 53 8.17 6.53 -19.03
N TYR A 54 8.41 7.46 -18.11
CA TYR A 54 9.24 7.24 -16.93
C TYR A 54 8.58 6.32 -15.89
N TYR A 55 7.24 6.28 -15.82
CA TYR A 55 6.55 5.41 -14.84
C TYR A 55 6.86 3.93 -15.09
N HIS A 56 6.86 3.48 -16.34
CA HIS A 56 7.23 2.10 -16.69
C HIS A 56 8.70 1.79 -16.41
N GLU A 57 9.58 2.76 -16.57
CA GLU A 57 11.01 2.59 -16.27
C GLU A 57 11.28 2.44 -14.77
N TYR A 58 10.54 3.16 -13.91
CA TYR A 58 10.62 3.00 -12.46
C TYR A 58 10.18 1.63 -11.97
N LEU A 59 9.22 1.02 -12.63
CA LEU A 59 8.66 -0.29 -12.26
C LEU A 59 9.53 -1.46 -12.74
N ALA A 60 10.30 -1.29 -13.80
CA ALA A 60 11.13 -2.35 -14.41
C ALA A 60 12.31 -2.81 -13.53
N GLY A 61 12.57 -2.14 -12.42
CA GLY A 61 13.76 -2.38 -11.59
C GLY A 61 13.55 -3.25 -10.34
N ASN A 62 12.37 -3.84 -10.13
CA ASN A 62 12.15 -4.80 -9.04
C ASN A 62 12.30 -6.22 -9.61
N PRO A 63 13.45 -6.91 -9.38
CA PRO A 63 13.62 -8.28 -9.85
C PRO A 63 12.63 -9.20 -9.15
N PRO A 64 12.22 -10.31 -9.78
CA PRO A 64 11.48 -11.36 -9.11
C PRO A 64 12.24 -11.79 -7.86
N LEU A 65 11.51 -11.96 -6.75
CA LEU A 65 12.09 -12.47 -5.52
C LEU A 65 12.36 -13.97 -5.71
N GLU A 66 13.63 -14.36 -5.75
CA GLU A 66 14.01 -15.77 -5.65
C GLU A 66 13.75 -16.22 -4.20
N VAL A 67 12.83 -17.16 -4.04
CA VAL A 67 12.53 -17.78 -2.75
C VAL A 67 13.43 -19.00 -2.58
N THR A 68 14.34 -18.96 -1.63
CA THR A 68 15.29 -20.05 -1.36
C THR A 68 14.81 -20.93 -0.20
N GLU A 69 15.36 -22.16 -0.07
CA GLU A 69 15.03 -23.04 1.08
C GLU A 69 15.37 -22.39 2.44
N GLU A 70 16.35 -21.51 2.51
CA GLU A 70 16.69 -20.77 3.72
C GLU A 70 15.58 -19.78 4.12
N ASP A 71 14.79 -19.26 3.17
CA ASP A 71 13.70 -18.33 3.41
C ASP A 71 12.56 -18.97 4.22
N PHE A 72 12.50 -20.30 4.28
CA PHE A 72 11.51 -21.03 5.08
C PHE A 72 11.94 -21.25 6.54
N ARG A 73 13.14 -20.83 6.95
CA ARG A 73 13.69 -21.16 8.29
C ARG A 73 13.59 -20.08 9.36
N TRP A 74 13.21 -18.78 9.07
CA TRP A 74 13.36 -17.68 10.02
C TRP A 74 12.10 -16.77 10.18
N ARG A 75 12.05 -15.97 11.25
CA ARG A 75 10.84 -15.40 11.91
C ARG A 75 10.60 -13.89 11.62
N ILE A 76 9.36 -13.32 11.09
CA ILE A 76 8.47 -12.28 11.61
C ILE A 76 7.66 -13.02 12.67
N VAL A 77 6.42 -13.27 12.75
CA VAL A 77 6.28 -14.59 13.31
C VAL A 77 6.83 -15.51 12.22
N GLY A 78 8.01 -16.08 12.33
CA GLY A 78 8.66 -16.89 11.29
C GLY A 78 9.39 -16.18 10.14
N GLY A 79 9.69 -14.86 10.14
CA GLY A 79 10.39 -14.13 9.05
C GLY A 79 11.81 -13.67 9.37
N LYS A 80 12.59 -13.31 8.35
CA LYS A 80 13.99 -12.87 8.45
C LYS A 80 14.12 -11.33 8.44
N ARG A 81 15.24 -10.82 8.97
CA ARG A 81 15.66 -9.42 8.76
C ARG A 81 16.09 -9.25 7.33
N ILE A 82 15.68 -8.12 6.73
CA ILE A 82 16.08 -7.71 5.39
C ILE A 82 16.55 -6.27 5.39
N THR A 83 17.21 -5.85 4.32
CA THR A 83 17.53 -4.46 4.06
C THR A 83 16.38 -3.78 3.32
N ILE A 84 16.32 -2.44 3.36
CA ILE A 84 15.29 -1.69 2.62
C ILE A 84 15.48 -1.84 1.11
N GLN A 85 16.71 -2.09 0.61
CA GLN A 85 16.98 -2.33 -0.80
C GLN A 85 16.29 -3.58 -1.34
N GLU A 86 15.98 -4.54 -0.48
CA GLU A 86 15.22 -5.75 -0.85
C GLU A 86 13.70 -5.49 -0.92
N ALA A 87 13.21 -4.42 -0.27
CA ALA A 87 11.80 -3.99 -0.31
C ALA A 87 11.70 -2.45 -0.38
N PRO A 88 12.25 -1.81 -1.45
CA PRO A 88 12.36 -0.34 -1.51
C PRO A 88 11.03 0.38 -1.63
N TYR A 89 9.95 -0.33 -1.86
CA TYR A 89 8.56 0.15 -1.87
C TYR A 89 7.95 0.25 -0.47
N GLN A 90 8.59 -0.34 0.56
CA GLN A 90 8.10 -0.32 1.92
C GLN A 90 8.16 1.07 2.51
N VAL A 91 7.04 1.53 3.08
CA VAL A 91 6.97 2.74 3.90
C VAL A 91 6.30 2.44 5.24
N LEU A 92 6.56 3.29 6.24
CA LEU A 92 5.82 3.30 7.49
C LEU A 92 4.83 4.46 7.43
N TYR A 93 3.56 4.23 7.75
CA TYR A 93 2.52 5.25 7.84
C TYR A 93 2.23 5.56 9.31
N GLY A 94 2.48 6.80 9.70
CA GLY A 94 2.40 7.21 11.10
C GLY A 94 3.35 6.41 11.99
N LYS A 95 2.81 5.86 13.10
CA LYS A 95 3.63 5.13 14.10
C LYS A 95 3.45 3.62 14.04
N TYR A 96 2.38 3.12 13.45
CA TYR A 96 1.93 1.73 13.65
C TYR A 96 1.49 1.01 12.38
N CYS A 97 1.35 1.68 11.25
CA CYS A 97 0.95 1.05 10.00
C CYS A 97 2.10 1.03 9.00
N GLY A 98 2.10 0.02 8.16
CA GLY A 98 2.88 -0.02 6.93
C GLY A 98 2.15 0.68 5.79
N GLY A 99 2.81 0.78 4.66
CA GLY A 99 2.24 1.24 3.40
C GLY A 99 3.17 0.88 2.25
N THR A 100 2.71 1.11 1.05
CA THR A 100 3.41 0.74 -0.18
C THR A 100 3.54 1.94 -1.11
N LEU A 101 4.75 2.27 -1.50
CA LEU A 101 5.02 3.28 -2.51
C LEU A 101 4.62 2.74 -3.89
N ILE A 102 3.56 3.28 -4.49
CA ILE A 102 3.06 2.88 -5.82
C ILE A 102 3.43 3.88 -6.92
N ALA A 103 3.80 5.11 -6.54
CA ALA A 103 4.42 6.13 -7.38
C ALA A 103 5.18 7.11 -6.47
N PRO A 104 6.13 7.91 -6.96
CA PRO A 104 6.91 8.82 -6.12
C PRO A 104 6.08 9.72 -5.20
N GLY A 105 4.89 10.15 -5.62
CA GLY A 105 3.98 10.97 -4.85
C GLY A 105 2.81 10.23 -4.19
N TRP A 106 2.72 8.88 -4.34
CA TRP A 106 1.57 8.12 -3.91
C TRP A 106 1.93 6.89 -3.07
N VAL A 107 1.31 6.78 -1.92
CA VAL A 107 1.39 5.60 -1.05
C VAL A 107 0.01 4.96 -0.95
N LEU A 108 -0.05 3.64 -1.08
CA LEU A 108 -1.22 2.82 -0.81
C LEU A 108 -1.07 2.15 0.56
N THR A 109 -2.11 2.19 1.37
CA THR A 109 -2.19 1.57 2.70
C THR A 109 -3.62 1.11 2.99
N ALA A 110 -3.88 0.54 4.17
CA ALA A 110 -5.20 0.10 4.59
C ALA A 110 -6.05 1.24 5.15
N ALA A 111 -7.37 1.22 4.91
CA ALA A 111 -8.31 2.21 5.42
C ALA A 111 -8.43 2.17 6.94
N HIS A 112 -8.36 0.97 7.55
CA HIS A 112 -8.41 0.80 9.00
C HIS A 112 -7.24 1.51 9.74
N CYS A 113 -6.17 1.87 9.03
CA CYS A 113 -5.07 2.68 9.57
C CYS A 113 -5.46 4.13 9.88
N LYS A 114 -6.61 4.59 9.37
CA LYS A 114 -7.24 5.89 9.61
C LYS A 114 -6.41 7.10 9.09
N THR A 115 -6.94 8.31 9.24
CA THR A 115 -6.38 9.55 8.66
C THR A 115 -5.60 10.41 9.67
N LYS A 116 -5.25 9.88 10.83
CA LYS A 116 -4.68 10.69 11.94
C LYS A 116 -3.19 10.99 11.80
N ALA A 117 -2.47 10.26 10.95
CA ALA A 117 -1.04 10.50 10.76
C ALA A 117 -0.81 11.50 9.63
N GLY A 118 0.03 12.51 9.87
CA GLY A 118 0.40 13.53 8.90
C GLY A 118 1.64 13.18 8.06
N TYR A 119 2.25 12.02 8.29
CA TYR A 119 3.54 11.66 7.69
C TYR A 119 3.64 10.20 7.33
N VAL A 120 4.40 9.91 6.27
CA VAL A 120 5.00 8.60 6.02
C VAL A 120 6.50 8.67 6.19
N TYR A 121 7.13 7.52 6.48
CA TYR A 121 8.57 7.38 6.64
C TYR A 121 9.10 6.35 5.67
N ALA A 122 10.21 6.65 4.97
CA ALA A 122 10.75 5.81 3.90
C ALA A 122 12.28 5.84 3.84
N GLY A 123 12.85 4.92 3.04
CA GLY A 123 14.25 4.94 2.64
C GLY A 123 15.23 4.39 3.67
N SER A 124 14.79 3.64 4.68
CA SER A 124 15.69 3.05 5.68
C SER A 124 15.25 1.66 6.11
N THR A 125 16.23 0.79 6.36
CA THR A 125 16.05 -0.52 7.01
C THR A 125 15.62 -0.37 8.48
N SER A 126 16.17 0.64 9.17
CA SER A 126 15.80 0.98 10.53
C SER A 126 14.62 1.96 10.52
N ARG A 127 13.55 1.60 11.21
CA ARG A 127 12.35 2.43 11.37
C ARG A 127 12.67 3.78 11.96
N SER A 128 13.55 3.82 12.96
CA SER A 128 13.96 5.05 13.66
C SER A 128 14.84 5.99 12.82
N ALA A 129 15.46 5.49 11.75
CA ALA A 129 16.31 6.27 10.83
C ALA A 129 15.62 6.61 9.50
N ALA A 130 14.35 6.22 9.31
CA ALA A 130 13.60 6.49 8.09
C ALA A 130 13.29 7.99 7.97
N LYS A 131 13.38 8.50 6.73
CA LYS A 131 13.11 9.90 6.42
C LYS A 131 11.62 10.17 6.38
N GLU A 132 11.22 11.30 6.95
CA GLU A 132 9.83 11.76 7.03
C GLU A 132 9.40 12.50 5.76
N TYR A 133 8.15 12.22 5.32
CA TYR A 133 7.51 12.87 4.17
C TYR A 133 6.08 13.26 4.56
N PRO A 134 5.72 14.57 4.52
CA PRO A 134 4.39 15.04 4.85
C PRO A 134 3.32 14.56 3.87
N ILE A 135 2.11 14.32 4.39
CA ILE A 135 0.94 13.91 3.62
C ILE A 135 0.08 15.14 3.33
N CYS A 136 -0.29 15.34 2.06
CA CYS A 136 -1.23 16.35 1.62
C CYS A 136 -2.69 15.95 1.83
N ALA A 137 -3.01 14.71 1.45
CA ALA A 137 -4.39 14.26 1.43
C ALA A 137 -4.49 12.75 1.63
N HIS A 138 -5.62 12.35 2.18
CA HIS A 138 -6.01 10.98 2.44
C HIS A 138 -7.26 10.66 1.61
N PHE A 139 -7.22 9.57 0.84
CA PHE A 139 -8.33 9.09 0.05
C PHE A 139 -8.69 7.69 0.51
N ILE A 140 -9.70 7.58 1.38
CA ILE A 140 -10.25 6.29 1.79
C ILE A 140 -11.18 5.81 0.68
N HIS A 141 -11.19 4.50 0.43
CA HIS A 141 -12.11 3.91 -0.54
C HIS A 141 -13.55 4.24 -0.14
N PRO A 142 -14.41 4.74 -1.07
CA PRO A 142 -15.75 5.25 -0.71
C PRO A 142 -16.69 4.20 -0.12
N TYR A 143 -16.42 2.92 -0.37
CA TYR A 143 -17.21 1.80 0.19
C TYR A 143 -16.65 1.26 1.52
N TRP A 144 -15.53 1.77 2.02
CA TRP A 144 -15.10 1.52 3.39
C TRP A 144 -16.16 2.04 4.38
N GLU A 145 -16.53 1.29 5.39
CA GLU A 145 -17.57 1.61 6.39
C GLU A 145 -19.03 1.65 5.84
N THR A 146 -19.24 1.59 4.52
CA THR A 146 -20.58 1.57 3.91
C THR A 146 -20.97 0.21 3.35
N SER A 147 -20.02 -0.71 3.16
CA SER A 147 -20.28 -2.09 2.78
C SER A 147 -20.92 -2.82 3.97
N SER A 148 -22.25 -2.78 4.01
CA SER A 148 -23.02 -3.40 5.09
C SER A 148 -22.85 -4.91 5.07
N GLY A 149 -22.34 -5.46 6.18
CA GLY A 149 -22.30 -6.88 6.44
C GLY A 149 -20.92 -7.53 6.41
N HIS A 150 -19.93 -6.97 5.72
CA HIS A 150 -18.60 -7.57 5.62
C HIS A 150 -17.56 -6.73 6.36
N SER A 151 -17.01 -7.24 7.45
CA SER A 151 -15.93 -6.58 8.19
C SER A 151 -14.69 -6.45 7.31
N HIS A 152 -14.08 -5.25 7.27
CA HIS A 152 -12.86 -4.94 6.51
C HIS A 152 -13.00 -5.01 4.98
N ASP A 153 -14.19 -5.07 4.41
CA ASP A 153 -14.35 -4.94 2.96
C ASP A 153 -13.93 -3.53 2.49
N TYR A 154 -13.32 -3.46 1.31
CA TYR A 154 -12.73 -2.23 0.76
C TYR A 154 -11.69 -1.53 1.67
N ASP A 155 -10.86 -2.28 2.35
CA ASP A 155 -9.83 -1.78 3.26
C ASP A 155 -8.64 -1.14 2.52
N TYR A 156 -8.90 -0.03 1.81
CA TYR A 156 -7.91 0.69 1.00
C TYR A 156 -7.90 2.17 1.30
N GLN A 157 -6.70 2.74 1.37
CA GLN A 157 -6.47 4.19 1.51
C GLN A 157 -5.26 4.60 0.66
N LEU A 158 -5.43 5.68 -0.12
CA LEU A 158 -4.36 6.34 -0.85
C LEU A 158 -3.92 7.60 -0.09
N LEU A 159 -2.61 7.82 -0.05
CA LEU A 159 -1.99 9.00 0.53
C LEU A 159 -1.27 9.78 -0.56
N LEU A 160 -1.65 11.04 -0.77
CA LEU A 160 -0.91 11.98 -1.61
C LEU A 160 0.14 12.67 -0.76
N LEU A 161 1.40 12.59 -1.19
CA LEU A 161 2.51 13.22 -0.48
C LEU A 161 2.70 14.68 -0.92
N GLU A 162 3.13 15.54 0.01
CA GLU A 162 3.44 16.95 -0.28
C GLU A 162 4.63 17.08 -1.25
N LYS A 163 5.61 16.19 -1.09
CA LYS A 163 6.78 16.07 -1.98
C LYS A 163 6.99 14.63 -2.37
N PRO A 164 7.28 14.35 -3.65
CA PRO A 164 7.61 13.01 -4.08
C PRO A 164 8.80 12.44 -3.32
N ILE A 165 8.74 11.16 -2.97
CA ILE A 165 9.89 10.41 -2.47
C ILE A 165 10.85 10.20 -3.65
N PRO A 166 12.13 10.58 -3.52
CA PRO A 166 13.13 10.35 -4.57
C PRO A 166 13.28 8.85 -4.87
N VAL A 167 13.35 8.49 -6.16
CA VAL A 167 13.59 7.10 -6.55
C VAL A 167 15.08 6.79 -6.42
N THR A 168 15.38 5.83 -5.55
CA THR A 168 16.73 5.36 -5.22
C THR A 168 16.72 3.84 -5.03
N SER A 169 17.87 3.24 -4.72
CA SER A 169 17.92 1.82 -4.31
C SER A 169 17.16 1.55 -3.00
N ALA A 170 16.97 2.56 -2.14
CA ALA A 170 16.31 2.44 -0.83
C ALA A 170 14.84 2.93 -0.85
N SER A 171 14.37 3.51 -1.96
CA SER A 171 13.01 4.01 -2.12
C SER A 171 12.59 3.95 -3.59
N ARG A 172 11.72 2.99 -3.96
CA ARG A 172 11.29 2.76 -5.34
C ARG A 172 9.85 2.27 -5.36
N PRO A 173 8.98 2.81 -6.23
CA PRO A 173 7.62 2.30 -6.40
C PRO A 173 7.59 0.85 -6.89
N ILE A 174 6.47 0.16 -6.59
CA ILE A 174 6.19 -1.19 -7.06
C ILE A 174 4.99 -1.22 -7.99
N ALA A 175 5.03 -2.07 -9.03
CA ALA A 175 3.89 -2.32 -9.90
C ALA A 175 2.79 -3.11 -9.18
N ILE A 176 1.53 -2.87 -9.54
CA ILE A 176 0.39 -3.68 -9.11
C ILE A 176 0.34 -4.95 -9.96
N GLY A 177 0.16 -6.11 -9.33
CA GLY A 177 0.02 -7.41 -9.96
C GLY A 177 -1.35 -7.65 -10.58
N SER A 178 -1.63 -8.87 -11.00
CA SER A 178 -2.93 -9.29 -11.56
C SER A 178 -3.75 -10.07 -10.54
N VAL A 179 -5.08 -10.05 -10.70
CA VAL A 179 -5.99 -10.96 -9.97
C VAL A 179 -5.61 -12.43 -10.25
N ASP A 180 -5.17 -12.71 -11.48
CA ASP A 180 -4.70 -14.04 -11.88
C ASP A 180 -3.48 -14.55 -11.12
N ASP A 181 -2.75 -13.67 -10.45
CA ASP A 181 -1.59 -14.04 -9.61
C ASP A 181 -2.03 -14.53 -8.22
N ILE A 182 -3.31 -14.31 -7.83
CA ILE A 182 -3.86 -14.73 -6.54
C ILE A 182 -4.39 -16.18 -6.69
N LYS A 183 -3.47 -17.13 -6.60
CA LYS A 183 -3.76 -18.57 -6.75
C LYS A 183 -3.27 -19.34 -5.55
N ASN A 184 -4.04 -20.36 -5.17
CA ASN A 184 -3.67 -21.28 -4.10
C ASN A 184 -2.23 -21.81 -4.28
N GLY A 185 -1.45 -21.78 -3.22
CA GLY A 185 -0.08 -22.25 -3.20
C GLY A 185 0.98 -21.27 -3.71
N ASN A 186 0.60 -20.16 -4.39
CA ASN A 186 1.56 -19.11 -4.75
C ASN A 186 2.18 -18.49 -3.49
N ILE A 187 3.51 -18.42 -3.44
CA ILE A 187 4.23 -17.91 -2.27
C ILE A 187 4.34 -16.39 -2.36
N VAL A 188 3.65 -15.71 -1.48
CA VAL A 188 3.75 -14.25 -1.30
C VAL A 188 4.74 -13.89 -0.20
N SER A 189 5.30 -12.70 -0.29
CA SER A 189 6.11 -12.11 0.79
C SER A 189 5.40 -10.93 1.42
N VAL A 190 5.42 -10.86 2.74
CA VAL A 190 4.98 -9.71 3.53
C VAL A 190 6.18 -9.08 4.20
N THR A 191 6.27 -7.74 4.15
CA THR A 191 7.36 -6.99 4.79
C THR A 191 6.81 -5.95 5.77
N GLY A 192 7.54 -5.71 6.87
CA GLY A 192 7.15 -4.71 7.84
C GLY A 192 8.02 -4.66 9.10
N TRP A 193 7.66 -3.78 10.01
CA TRP A 193 8.30 -3.57 11.31
C TRP A 193 7.39 -4.00 12.48
N GLY A 194 6.35 -4.78 12.21
CA GLY A 194 5.36 -5.22 13.18
C GLY A 194 5.91 -6.10 14.29
N TYR A 195 5.01 -6.55 15.14
CA TYR A 195 5.33 -7.37 16.29
C TYR A 195 5.79 -8.77 15.88
N LEU A 196 6.60 -9.40 16.73
CA LEU A 196 7.08 -10.78 16.52
C LEU A 196 6.15 -11.84 17.09
N LYS A 197 5.15 -11.41 17.84
CA LYS A 197 4.09 -12.23 18.41
C LYS A 197 2.89 -11.38 18.78
N PHE A 198 1.73 -11.99 18.83
CA PHE A 198 0.50 -11.33 19.25
C PHE A 198 0.63 -10.67 20.64
N LYS A 199 0.09 -9.44 20.78
CA LYS A 199 0.17 -8.62 22.00
C LYS A 199 1.59 -8.33 22.50
N ALA A 200 2.60 -8.40 21.65
CA ALA A 200 3.90 -7.85 22.00
C ALA A 200 3.79 -6.32 22.21
N ASN A 201 4.69 -5.76 23.02
CA ASN A 201 4.63 -4.34 23.39
C ASN A 201 5.61 -3.47 22.60
N LYS A 202 6.31 -4.03 21.61
CA LYS A 202 7.36 -3.31 20.87
C LYS A 202 7.42 -3.72 19.40
N MET A 203 7.25 -2.74 18.50
CA MET A 203 7.56 -2.89 17.09
C MET A 203 9.06 -3.12 16.87
N GLN A 204 9.39 -3.78 15.76
CA GLN A 204 10.78 -3.98 15.38
C GLN A 204 11.38 -2.69 14.83
N ASP A 205 12.66 -2.45 15.06
CA ASP A 205 13.38 -1.34 14.42
C ASP A 205 13.90 -1.75 13.03
N ILE A 206 14.31 -2.99 12.88
CA ILE A 206 14.88 -3.54 11.63
C ILE A 206 13.77 -4.21 10.81
N LEU A 207 13.67 -3.82 9.53
CA LEU A 207 12.70 -4.37 8.56
C LEU A 207 12.83 -5.89 8.44
N ARG A 208 11.68 -6.55 8.31
CA ARG A 208 11.60 -8.00 8.22
C ARG A 208 10.74 -8.43 7.03
N ARG A 209 10.90 -9.69 6.60
CA ARG A 209 10.12 -10.35 5.57
C ARG A 209 9.71 -11.74 6.02
N VAL A 210 8.47 -12.11 5.70
CA VAL A 210 7.97 -13.48 5.81
C VAL A 210 7.45 -13.95 4.45
N TYR A 211 7.55 -15.23 4.18
CA TYR A 211 6.98 -15.89 3.00
C TYR A 211 5.87 -16.84 3.43
N MET A 212 4.73 -16.77 2.72
CA MET A 212 3.54 -17.55 3.03
C MET A 212 2.82 -17.96 1.75
N PRO A 213 2.23 -19.16 1.69
CA PRO A 213 1.37 -19.56 0.58
C PRO A 213 0.03 -18.80 0.64
N ILE A 214 -0.48 -18.41 -0.52
CA ILE A 214 -1.88 -18.04 -0.68
C ILE A 214 -2.73 -19.29 -0.45
N ILE A 215 -3.85 -19.13 0.22
CA ILE A 215 -4.86 -20.14 0.49
C ILE A 215 -6.13 -19.72 -0.25
N ASP A 216 -6.71 -20.63 -1.04
CA ASP A 216 -7.97 -20.34 -1.72
C ASP A 216 -9.11 -20.13 -0.72
N GLU A 217 -10.19 -19.47 -1.18
CA GLU A 217 -11.32 -19.08 -0.36
C GLU A 217 -11.95 -20.27 0.36
N GLU A 218 -12.20 -21.39 -0.37
CA GLU A 218 -12.83 -22.60 0.19
C GLU A 218 -12.01 -23.20 1.34
N ASN A 219 -10.68 -23.31 1.17
CA ASN A 219 -9.80 -23.82 2.22
C ASN A 219 -9.65 -22.82 3.37
N CYS A 220 -9.62 -21.50 3.10
CA CYS A 220 -9.58 -20.49 4.13
C CYS A 220 -10.85 -20.53 5.01
N GLU A 221 -12.03 -20.61 4.41
CA GLU A 221 -13.30 -20.73 5.13
C GLU A 221 -13.36 -22.00 5.99
N LYS A 222 -12.93 -23.15 5.42
CA LYS A 222 -12.85 -24.41 6.18
C LYS A 222 -11.91 -24.34 7.36
N MET A 223 -10.73 -23.71 7.19
CA MET A 223 -9.76 -23.55 8.28
C MET A 223 -10.27 -22.68 9.41
N THR A 224 -11.09 -21.70 9.10
CA THR A 224 -11.59 -20.70 10.07
C THR A 224 -13.00 -21.01 10.57
N ASP A 225 -13.55 -22.20 10.25
CA ASP A 225 -14.94 -22.61 10.56
C ASP A 225 -15.96 -21.55 10.14
N GLY A 226 -15.71 -20.87 8.99
CA GLY A 226 -16.56 -19.79 8.46
C GLY A 226 -16.53 -18.51 9.30
N SER A 227 -15.56 -18.35 10.21
CA SER A 227 -15.46 -17.13 11.03
C SER A 227 -14.95 -15.91 10.25
N TYR A 228 -14.39 -16.11 9.04
CA TYR A 228 -14.00 -15.05 8.13
C TYR A 228 -15.04 -14.87 7.04
N ASP A 229 -15.53 -13.64 6.91
CA ASP A 229 -16.50 -13.26 5.87
C ASP A 229 -15.75 -12.64 4.69
N LEU A 230 -15.26 -13.53 3.80
CA LEU A 230 -14.41 -13.14 2.67
C LEU A 230 -15.24 -12.56 1.52
N THR A 231 -14.65 -11.61 0.81
CA THR A 231 -15.18 -11.05 -0.44
C THR A 231 -14.10 -11.14 -1.52
N SER A 232 -14.45 -10.93 -2.80
CA SER A 232 -13.48 -10.89 -3.91
C SER A 232 -12.37 -9.84 -3.72
N ARG A 233 -12.55 -8.87 -2.81
CA ARG A 233 -11.54 -7.87 -2.44
C ARG A 233 -10.61 -8.34 -1.33
N MET A 234 -10.62 -9.62 -0.99
CA MET A 234 -9.81 -10.23 0.05
C MET A 234 -9.19 -11.53 -0.44
N PHE A 235 -8.10 -11.93 0.16
CA PHE A 235 -7.54 -13.29 0.04
C PHE A 235 -6.81 -13.68 1.32
N CYS A 236 -6.69 -14.98 1.55
CA CYS A 236 -5.96 -15.53 2.69
C CYS A 236 -4.54 -15.91 2.30
N ALA A 237 -3.60 -15.76 3.23
CA ALA A 237 -2.29 -16.38 3.13
C ALA A 237 -1.75 -16.74 4.52
N GLY A 238 -1.06 -17.87 4.62
CA GLY A 238 -0.53 -18.36 5.90
C GLY A 238 -0.23 -19.84 5.86
N TYR A 239 0.05 -20.41 7.02
CA TYR A 239 0.27 -21.83 7.24
C TYR A 239 -0.76 -22.37 8.23
N ALA A 240 -1.32 -23.56 7.96
CA ALA A 240 -2.30 -24.20 8.84
C ALA A 240 -1.80 -24.40 10.29
N ASN A 241 -0.49 -24.59 10.46
CA ASN A 241 0.12 -24.75 11.79
C ASN A 241 0.44 -23.42 12.50
N GLY A 242 0.10 -22.27 11.92
CA GLY A 242 0.26 -20.96 12.54
C GLY A 242 1.71 -20.52 12.80
N THR A 243 2.69 -21.02 12.03
CA THR A 243 4.12 -20.76 12.32
C THR A 243 4.64 -19.45 11.76
N LYS A 244 3.92 -18.86 10.79
CA LYS A 244 4.32 -17.65 10.08
C LYS A 244 3.11 -16.78 9.77
N ASP A 245 3.24 -15.47 10.03
CA ASP A 245 2.17 -14.51 9.77
C ASP A 245 2.70 -13.07 9.80
N SER A 246 1.87 -12.13 9.30
CA SER A 246 1.93 -10.72 9.63
C SER A 246 1.36 -10.47 11.05
N CYS A 247 1.70 -9.33 11.65
CA CYS A 247 1.25 -9.05 13.01
C CYS A 247 0.94 -7.55 13.20
N GLN A 248 0.47 -7.16 14.39
CA GLN A 248 0.20 -5.76 14.72
C GLN A 248 1.42 -4.88 14.37
N GLY A 249 1.17 -3.81 13.61
CA GLY A 249 2.20 -2.92 13.10
C GLY A 249 2.64 -3.20 11.66
N ASP A 250 2.19 -4.31 11.04
CA ASP A 250 2.34 -4.58 9.61
C ASP A 250 1.12 -4.12 8.79
N SER A 251 -0.01 -3.78 9.44
CA SER A 251 -1.25 -3.26 8.86
C SER A 251 -1.02 -2.26 7.73
N GLY A 252 -1.65 -2.46 6.58
CA GLY A 252 -1.48 -1.62 5.39
C GLY A 252 -0.16 -1.83 4.64
N GLY A 253 0.74 -2.67 5.15
CA GLY A 253 2.00 -3.04 4.51
C GLY A 253 1.81 -3.95 3.29
N PRO A 254 2.83 -4.07 2.41
CA PRO A 254 2.74 -4.77 1.15
C PRO A 254 2.73 -6.28 1.27
N VAL A 255 1.90 -6.92 0.45
CA VAL A 255 1.95 -8.35 0.12
C VAL A 255 2.37 -8.47 -1.34
N VAL A 256 3.50 -9.13 -1.59
CA VAL A 256 4.18 -9.11 -2.89
C VAL A 256 4.37 -10.51 -3.43
N TYR A 257 4.07 -10.69 -4.71
CA TYR A 257 4.32 -11.89 -5.50
C TYR A 257 5.13 -11.52 -6.73
N GLN A 258 6.24 -12.22 -6.96
CA GLN A 258 7.12 -12.02 -8.14
C GLN A 258 7.43 -10.54 -8.43
N GLY A 259 7.73 -9.74 -7.40
CA GLY A 259 8.06 -8.33 -7.55
C GLY A 259 6.86 -7.40 -7.84
N LYS A 260 5.62 -7.89 -7.72
CA LYS A 260 4.39 -7.11 -7.93
C LYS A 260 3.53 -7.09 -6.65
N LEU A 261 2.89 -5.96 -6.40
CA LEU A 261 1.96 -5.79 -5.27
C LEU A 261 0.65 -6.51 -5.56
N LEU A 262 0.30 -7.50 -4.73
CA LEU A 262 -0.98 -8.19 -4.78
C LEU A 262 -1.92 -7.76 -3.66
N GLY A 263 -1.41 -7.43 -2.49
CA GLY A 263 -2.29 -7.12 -1.37
C GLY A 263 -1.70 -6.16 -0.36
N LEU A 264 -2.55 -5.82 0.62
CA LEU A 264 -2.18 -5.09 1.82
C LEU A 264 -2.54 -5.92 3.05
N VAL A 265 -1.71 -5.86 4.08
CA VAL A 265 -2.05 -6.45 5.38
C VAL A 265 -3.31 -5.80 5.92
N SER A 266 -4.38 -6.58 6.09
CA SER A 266 -5.68 -6.09 6.55
C SER A 266 -6.02 -6.57 7.95
N TYR A 267 -6.44 -7.81 8.14
CA TYR A 267 -6.82 -8.31 9.45
C TYR A 267 -6.50 -9.80 9.65
N GLY A 268 -6.70 -10.27 10.87
CA GLY A 268 -6.62 -11.65 11.30
C GLY A 268 -7.05 -11.75 12.75
N LEU A 269 -7.40 -12.95 13.22
CA LEU A 269 -7.88 -13.12 14.60
C LEU A 269 -6.78 -12.83 15.64
N GLU A 270 -5.59 -13.38 15.40
CA GLU A 270 -4.35 -13.14 16.17
C GLU A 270 -3.17 -13.14 15.18
N CYS A 271 -1.94 -13.37 15.66
CA CYS A 271 -0.80 -13.55 14.76
C CYS A 271 -0.30 -14.99 14.89
N ALA A 272 -0.20 -15.68 13.74
CA ALA A 272 0.26 -17.05 13.62
C ALA A 272 -0.52 -18.04 14.50
N LEU A 273 -1.82 -17.86 14.62
CA LEU A 273 -2.71 -18.79 15.28
C LEU A 273 -2.97 -19.98 14.34
N PRO A 274 -2.84 -21.24 14.79
CA PRO A 274 -3.19 -22.41 13.98
C PRO A 274 -4.62 -22.31 13.42
N ASN A 275 -4.77 -22.66 12.15
CA ASN A 275 -6.04 -22.61 11.39
C ASN A 275 -6.65 -21.20 11.25
N HIS A 276 -5.91 -20.13 11.51
CA HIS A 276 -6.36 -18.75 11.33
C HIS A 276 -5.32 -17.98 10.51
N PRO A 277 -5.30 -18.13 9.17
CA PRO A 277 -4.40 -17.38 8.30
C PRO A 277 -4.72 -15.90 8.34
N GLY A 278 -3.75 -15.06 7.96
CA GLY A 278 -3.98 -13.63 7.76
C GLY A 278 -4.89 -13.38 6.54
N VAL A 279 -5.69 -12.32 6.61
CA VAL A 279 -6.53 -11.82 5.50
C VAL A 279 -5.92 -10.53 4.97
N TYR A 280 -5.84 -10.45 3.66
CA TYR A 280 -5.16 -9.39 2.92
C TYR A 280 -6.12 -8.75 1.92
N ALA A 281 -6.10 -7.41 1.84
CA ALA A 281 -6.91 -6.67 0.88
C ALA A 281 -6.35 -6.86 -0.54
N ASN A 282 -7.16 -7.32 -1.48
CA ASN A 282 -6.83 -7.65 -2.86
C ASN A 282 -6.67 -6.37 -3.70
N VAL A 283 -5.44 -5.89 -3.89
CA VAL A 283 -5.14 -4.62 -4.56
C VAL A 283 -5.51 -4.63 -6.06
N PRO A 284 -5.25 -5.67 -6.85
CA PRO A 284 -5.69 -5.76 -8.24
C PRO A 284 -7.18 -5.48 -8.46
N GLU A 285 -8.08 -5.91 -7.56
CA GLU A 285 -9.53 -5.68 -7.66
C GLU A 285 -9.92 -4.20 -7.64
N VAL A 286 -9.14 -3.35 -6.98
CA VAL A 286 -9.43 -1.91 -6.88
C VAL A 286 -8.55 -1.05 -7.79
N ARG A 287 -7.88 -1.65 -8.78
CA ARG A 287 -7.03 -0.95 -9.77
C ARG A 287 -7.77 0.21 -10.45
N GLY A 288 -9.05 0.02 -10.79
CA GLY A 288 -9.90 1.06 -11.37
C GLY A 288 -10.05 2.28 -10.46
N TRP A 289 -10.29 2.04 -9.17
CA TRP A 289 -10.36 3.11 -8.17
C TRP A 289 -9.00 3.79 -7.99
N ILE A 290 -7.91 3.04 -7.86
CA ILE A 290 -6.56 3.62 -7.75
C ILE A 290 -6.28 4.52 -8.95
N ARG A 291 -6.54 4.06 -10.18
CA ARG A 291 -6.38 4.85 -11.41
C ARG A 291 -7.24 6.12 -11.38
N SER A 292 -8.51 6.01 -10.94
CA SER A 292 -9.43 7.15 -10.90
C SER A 292 -8.98 8.24 -9.94
N VAL A 293 -8.33 7.88 -8.83
CA VAL A 293 -7.83 8.84 -7.83
C VAL A 293 -6.47 9.42 -8.23
N THR A 294 -5.55 8.56 -8.68
CA THR A 294 -4.14 8.93 -8.86
C THR A 294 -3.79 9.42 -10.25
N ALA A 295 -4.62 9.12 -11.26
CA ALA A 295 -4.34 9.27 -12.69
C ALA A 295 -3.10 8.47 -13.17
N LEU A 296 -2.66 7.45 -12.44
CA LEU A 296 -1.53 6.60 -12.83
C LEU A 296 -1.92 5.64 -13.98
N PRO A 297 -1.00 5.31 -14.89
CA PRO A 297 -1.21 4.36 -15.98
C PRO A 297 -1.10 2.92 -15.46
N LEU A 298 -2.07 2.48 -14.70
CA LEU A 298 -2.09 1.17 -14.05
C LEU A 298 -2.76 0.10 -14.90
#